data_3d1b18ff591960028109dc5a41454bfe
#
_entry.id   3d1b18ff591960028109dc5a41454bfe
#
_cell.length_a   1.000
_cell.length_b   1.000
_cell.length_c   1.000
_cell.angle_alpha   90.00
_cell.angle_beta   90.00
_cell.angle_gamma   90.00
#
_symmetry.space_group_name_H-M   'P 1'
#
loop_
_entity.id
_entity.type
_entity.pdbx_description
1 polymer ?
#
loop_
_entity_poly.entity_id
_entity_poly.type
_entity_poly.pdbx_seq_one_letter_code
_entity_poly.pdbx_strand_id
1 'polypeptide(L)'
;MLWTASELHATFPPCIKGIIAGAFGEKGKHRSAAILAAFLGQAGYPREGAKQLWREAANVEERIFEEWFLRMHCPKCRALQRQSKGYPDLGISDLGLCRPDEACGEFEGPVEYACKIRSEEDLKRGTLLHIKTQHLATVFDWTSGREAEIELSEREKETLEGLLAELSGQKDKTLVYSRVRVRGRLRPRFYLRDQEGPRRQMLSDII
;
A
#
# COMPACT_ATOMS: atom_id res chain seq x y z
N MET A 1 9.11 0.99 -12.23
CA MET A 1 9.31 -0.23 -11.41
C MET A 1 7.99 -0.98 -11.40
N LEU A 2 7.94 -2.17 -11.99
CA LEU A 2 6.77 -3.05 -11.96
C LEU A 2 6.87 -3.85 -10.65
N TRP A 3 5.84 -3.76 -9.83
CA TRP A 3 5.70 -4.58 -8.63
C TRP A 3 5.53 -6.03 -9.03
N THR A 4 6.21 -6.94 -8.36
CA THR A 4 5.92 -8.37 -8.53
C THR A 4 4.56 -8.69 -7.91
N ALA A 5 3.82 -9.65 -8.47
CA ALA A 5 2.53 -10.08 -7.92
C ALA A 5 2.62 -10.46 -6.43
N SER A 6 3.75 -11.01 -6.00
CA SER A 6 4.03 -11.41 -4.62
C SER A 6 4.11 -10.23 -3.64
N GLU A 7 4.73 -9.12 -4.03
CA GLU A 7 4.84 -7.91 -3.20
C GLU A 7 3.48 -7.19 -3.07
N LEU A 8 2.65 -7.24 -4.11
CA LEU A 8 1.31 -6.70 -4.09
C LEU A 8 0.38 -7.45 -3.12
N HIS A 9 0.54 -8.76 -3.01
CA HIS A 9 -0.30 -9.59 -2.16
C HIS A 9 -0.07 -9.37 -0.65
N ALA A 10 1.14 -8.96 -0.24
CA ALA A 10 1.47 -8.77 1.18
C ALA A 10 0.57 -7.71 1.84
N THR A 11 0.29 -6.62 1.14
CA THR A 11 -0.46 -5.45 1.66
C THR A 11 -1.98 -5.58 1.53
N PHE A 12 -2.49 -6.66 0.93
CA PHE A 12 -3.92 -6.82 0.76
C PHE A 12 -4.62 -7.27 2.04
N PRO A 13 -5.83 -6.75 2.34
CA PRO A 13 -6.62 -7.24 3.45
C PRO A 13 -7.09 -8.68 3.22
N PRO A 14 -7.41 -9.42 4.30
CA PRO A 14 -7.79 -10.84 4.21
C PRO A 14 -8.93 -11.13 3.24
N CYS A 15 -9.95 -10.26 3.17
CA CYS A 15 -11.07 -10.42 2.24
C CYS A 15 -10.63 -10.36 0.77
N ILE A 16 -9.70 -9.47 0.42
CA ILE A 16 -9.16 -9.36 -0.94
C ILE A 16 -8.25 -10.55 -1.26
N LYS A 17 -7.42 -10.99 -0.31
CA LYS A 17 -6.63 -12.22 -0.44
C LYS A 17 -7.54 -13.44 -0.68
N GLY A 18 -8.66 -13.53 0.04
CA GLY A 18 -9.66 -14.58 -0.16
C GLY A 18 -10.30 -14.55 -1.55
N ILE A 19 -10.59 -13.37 -2.09
CA ILE A 19 -11.10 -13.22 -3.45
C ILE A 19 -10.05 -13.72 -4.47
N ILE A 20 -8.80 -13.29 -4.34
CA ILE A 20 -7.73 -13.68 -5.26
C ILE A 20 -7.46 -15.18 -5.20
N ALA A 21 -7.55 -15.79 -4.02
CA ALA A 21 -7.42 -17.24 -3.86
C ALA A 21 -8.59 -18.05 -4.42
N GLY A 22 -9.63 -17.41 -4.98
CA GLY A 22 -10.77 -18.09 -5.59
C GLY A 22 -11.71 -18.80 -4.60
N ALA A 23 -11.70 -18.39 -3.33
CA ALA A 23 -12.45 -19.07 -2.25
C ALA A 23 -13.96 -18.79 -2.24
N PHE A 24 -14.59 -18.46 -3.38
CA PHE A 24 -15.97 -17.96 -3.41
C PHE A 24 -16.95 -18.77 -4.27
N GLY A 25 -16.52 -19.79 -4.98
CA GLY A 25 -17.38 -20.62 -5.84
C GLY A 25 -18.15 -19.84 -6.91
N GLU A 26 -18.98 -20.53 -7.68
CA GLU A 26 -19.71 -19.94 -8.83
C GLU A 26 -20.67 -18.80 -8.45
N LYS A 27 -21.40 -18.92 -7.33
CA LYS A 27 -22.39 -17.92 -6.89
C LYS A 27 -21.78 -16.56 -6.55
N GLY A 28 -20.50 -16.52 -6.19
CA GLY A 28 -19.80 -15.29 -5.76
C GLY A 28 -19.00 -14.60 -6.85
N LYS A 29 -18.79 -15.21 -8.01
CA LYS A 29 -17.85 -14.72 -9.04
C LYS A 29 -18.04 -13.26 -9.41
N HIS A 30 -19.22 -12.88 -9.82
CA HIS A 30 -19.48 -11.50 -10.28
C HIS A 30 -19.30 -10.45 -9.17
N ARG A 31 -19.77 -10.76 -7.94
CA ARG A 31 -19.59 -9.86 -6.79
C ARG A 31 -18.12 -9.72 -6.42
N SER A 32 -17.41 -10.82 -6.32
CA SER A 32 -15.98 -10.84 -5.99
C SER A 32 -15.15 -10.13 -7.05
N ALA A 33 -15.44 -10.35 -8.32
CA ALA A 33 -14.81 -9.65 -9.43
C ALA A 33 -15.03 -8.13 -9.38
N ALA A 34 -16.25 -7.68 -9.09
CA ALA A 34 -16.61 -6.28 -8.95
C ALA A 34 -15.88 -5.62 -7.77
N ILE A 35 -15.88 -6.29 -6.60
CA ILE A 35 -15.16 -5.81 -5.41
C ILE A 35 -13.67 -5.69 -5.69
N LEU A 36 -13.06 -6.71 -6.32
CA LEU A 36 -11.63 -6.70 -6.64
C LEU A 36 -11.28 -5.57 -7.61
N ALA A 37 -12.07 -5.37 -8.66
CA ALA A 37 -11.84 -4.28 -9.61
C ALA A 37 -11.92 -2.90 -8.93
N ALA A 38 -12.97 -2.64 -8.15
CA ALA A 38 -13.13 -1.38 -7.41
C ALA A 38 -12.02 -1.17 -6.37
N PHE A 39 -11.62 -2.24 -5.66
CA PHE A 39 -10.51 -2.20 -4.71
C PHE A 39 -9.20 -1.79 -5.39
N LEU A 40 -8.82 -2.48 -6.47
CA LEU A 40 -7.57 -2.20 -7.19
C LEU A 40 -7.53 -0.78 -7.73
N GLY A 41 -8.65 -0.28 -8.29
CA GLY A 41 -8.75 1.07 -8.78
C GLY A 41 -8.58 2.12 -7.67
N GLN A 42 -9.34 2.01 -6.58
CA GLN A 42 -9.29 2.99 -5.48
C GLN A 42 -8.00 2.91 -4.66
N ALA A 43 -7.44 1.72 -4.49
CA ALA A 43 -6.15 1.56 -3.85
C ALA A 43 -4.98 2.06 -4.71
N GLY A 44 -5.26 2.54 -5.93
CA GLY A 44 -4.30 3.24 -6.80
C GLY A 44 -3.32 2.30 -7.50
N TYR A 45 -3.73 1.07 -7.82
CA TYR A 45 -2.90 0.18 -8.64
C TYR A 45 -2.89 0.63 -10.10
N PRO A 46 -1.73 0.52 -10.80
CA PRO A 46 -1.67 0.78 -12.22
C PRO A 46 -2.64 -0.12 -12.98
N ARG A 47 -3.39 0.46 -13.93
CA ARG A 47 -4.47 -0.21 -14.65
C ARG A 47 -4.05 -1.55 -15.26
N GLU A 48 -2.91 -1.59 -15.95
CA GLU A 48 -2.45 -2.81 -16.64
C GLU A 48 -2.13 -3.94 -15.67
N GLY A 49 -1.37 -3.66 -14.60
CA GLY A 49 -1.08 -4.65 -13.56
C GLY A 49 -2.34 -5.09 -12.79
N ALA A 50 -3.24 -4.14 -12.50
CA ALA A 50 -4.52 -4.44 -11.87
C ALA A 50 -5.39 -5.34 -12.74
N LYS A 51 -5.44 -5.07 -14.05
CA LYS A 51 -6.23 -5.85 -15.01
C LYS A 51 -5.70 -7.27 -15.17
N GLN A 52 -4.38 -7.42 -15.20
CA GLN A 52 -3.75 -8.74 -15.25
C GLN A 52 -4.11 -9.56 -14.00
N LEU A 53 -3.87 -9.02 -12.79
CA LEU A 53 -4.21 -9.68 -11.54
C LEU A 53 -5.70 -10.01 -11.45
N TRP A 54 -6.55 -9.10 -11.89
CA TRP A 54 -7.99 -9.30 -11.88
C TRP A 54 -8.42 -10.44 -12.81
N ARG A 55 -7.86 -10.53 -14.03
CA ARG A 55 -8.14 -11.63 -14.97
C ARG A 55 -7.76 -12.99 -14.41
N GLU A 56 -6.62 -13.08 -13.74
CA GLU A 56 -6.16 -14.33 -13.12
C GLU A 56 -7.07 -14.78 -11.97
N ALA A 57 -7.63 -13.83 -11.22
CA ALA A 57 -8.46 -14.12 -10.05
C ALA A 57 -9.96 -14.30 -10.36
N ALA A 58 -10.51 -13.48 -11.26
CA ALA A 58 -11.96 -13.33 -11.39
C ALA A 58 -12.62 -14.31 -12.34
N ASN A 59 -11.97 -14.69 -13.44
CA ASN A 59 -12.49 -15.58 -14.47
C ASN A 59 -13.95 -15.30 -14.90
N VAL A 60 -14.24 -14.02 -15.16
CA VAL A 60 -15.53 -13.50 -15.62
C VAL A 60 -15.32 -12.49 -16.75
N GLU A 61 -16.41 -12.01 -17.36
CA GLU A 61 -16.35 -11.03 -18.45
C GLU A 61 -15.59 -9.76 -18.07
N GLU A 62 -14.65 -9.35 -18.91
CA GLU A 62 -13.80 -8.17 -18.72
C GLU A 62 -14.58 -6.85 -18.56
N ARG A 63 -15.81 -6.80 -19.08
CA ARG A 63 -16.71 -5.66 -18.90
C ARG A 63 -16.89 -5.28 -17.43
N ILE A 64 -16.90 -6.24 -16.51
CA ILE A 64 -17.01 -5.98 -15.08
C ILE A 64 -15.79 -5.17 -14.58
N PHE A 65 -14.58 -5.49 -15.04
CA PHE A 65 -13.39 -4.71 -14.69
C PHE A 65 -13.53 -3.26 -15.17
N GLU A 66 -13.91 -3.06 -16.43
CA GLU A 66 -14.04 -1.73 -17.03
C GLU A 66 -15.11 -0.88 -16.36
N GLU A 67 -16.20 -1.49 -15.91
CA GLU A 67 -17.28 -0.81 -15.20
C GLU A 67 -16.92 -0.45 -13.76
N TRP A 68 -16.07 -1.22 -13.09
CA TRP A 68 -15.84 -1.09 -11.65
C TRP A 68 -14.49 -0.48 -11.27
N PHE A 69 -13.45 -0.62 -12.08
CA PHE A 69 -12.08 -0.27 -11.71
C PHE A 69 -11.88 1.18 -11.20
N LEU A 70 -12.41 2.18 -11.88
CA LEU A 70 -12.30 3.59 -11.45
C LEU A 70 -13.64 4.29 -11.27
N ARG A 71 -14.73 3.62 -11.59
CA ARG A 71 -16.07 4.21 -11.61
C ARG A 71 -16.86 3.93 -10.33
N MET A 72 -16.58 2.82 -9.69
CA MET A 72 -17.33 2.38 -8.52
C MET A 72 -16.46 2.40 -7.26
N HIS A 73 -17.09 2.70 -6.14
CA HIS A 73 -16.43 2.67 -4.84
C HIS A 73 -16.30 1.24 -4.33
N CYS A 74 -15.12 0.89 -3.81
CA CYS A 74 -14.94 -0.35 -3.07
C CYS A 74 -15.81 -0.30 -1.80
N PRO A 75 -16.62 -1.33 -1.52
CA PRO A 75 -17.47 -1.35 -0.33
C PRO A 75 -16.65 -1.29 0.96
N LYS A 76 -17.14 -0.55 1.95
CA LYS A 76 -16.58 -0.57 3.31
C LYS A 76 -16.82 -1.91 3.99
N CYS A 77 -16.05 -2.24 5.01
CA CYS A 77 -16.16 -3.49 5.77
C CYS A 77 -17.59 -3.77 6.24
N ARG A 78 -18.30 -2.75 6.74
CA ARG A 78 -19.71 -2.87 7.15
C ARG A 78 -20.63 -3.39 6.05
N ALA A 79 -20.39 -3.04 4.79
CA ALA A 79 -21.17 -3.55 3.66
C ALA A 79 -20.73 -4.97 3.26
N LEU A 80 -19.42 -5.23 3.27
CA LEU A 80 -18.85 -6.55 2.94
C LEU A 80 -19.25 -7.63 3.94
N GLN A 81 -19.39 -7.29 5.22
CA GLN A 81 -19.78 -8.21 6.30
C GLN A 81 -21.26 -8.63 6.23
N ARG A 82 -22.06 -8.05 5.37
CA ARG A 82 -23.45 -8.46 5.19
C ARG A 82 -23.56 -9.67 4.28
N GLN A 83 -24.65 -10.42 4.44
CA GLN A 83 -25.08 -11.38 3.42
C GLN A 83 -25.64 -10.63 2.22
N SER A 84 -25.35 -11.10 1.03
CA SER A 84 -25.94 -10.54 -0.17
C SER A 84 -27.45 -10.78 -0.21
N LYS A 85 -28.21 -9.71 -0.47
CA LYS A 85 -29.67 -9.74 -0.62
C LYS A 85 -30.14 -9.68 -2.07
N GLY A 86 -29.21 -9.70 -3.03
CA GLY A 86 -29.47 -9.56 -4.45
C GLY A 86 -28.56 -8.51 -5.09
N TYR A 87 -28.71 -8.33 -6.40
CA TYR A 87 -27.93 -7.32 -7.14
C TYR A 87 -28.56 -5.93 -6.92
N PRO A 88 -27.78 -4.86 -6.63
CA PRO A 88 -26.32 -4.78 -6.62
C PRO A 88 -25.67 -4.98 -5.24
N ASP A 89 -26.20 -5.79 -4.37
CA ASP A 89 -25.62 -6.01 -3.03
C ASP A 89 -24.24 -6.69 -3.12
N LEU A 90 -23.23 -6.05 -2.54
CA LEU A 90 -21.84 -6.51 -2.52
C LEU A 90 -21.44 -7.17 -1.18
N GLY A 91 -22.40 -7.56 -0.37
CA GLY A 91 -22.12 -8.37 0.81
C GLY A 91 -21.45 -9.70 0.45
N ILE A 92 -20.47 -10.15 1.23
CA ILE A 92 -19.68 -11.37 0.97
C ILE A 92 -19.59 -12.30 2.18
N SER A 93 -20.37 -12.08 3.22
CA SER A 93 -20.33 -12.97 4.39
C SER A 93 -20.87 -14.37 4.09
N ASP A 94 -21.82 -14.48 3.16
CA ASP A 94 -22.34 -15.75 2.64
C ASP A 94 -21.31 -16.56 1.84
N LEU A 95 -20.22 -15.92 1.40
CA LEU A 95 -19.11 -16.55 0.68
C LEU A 95 -17.95 -16.95 1.62
N GLY A 96 -18.01 -16.60 2.91
CA GLY A 96 -16.94 -16.87 3.87
C GLY A 96 -15.62 -16.14 3.58
N LEU A 97 -15.66 -15.08 2.78
CA LEU A 97 -14.47 -14.33 2.36
C LEU A 97 -14.00 -13.31 3.41
N CYS A 98 -14.90 -12.79 4.23
CA CYS A 98 -14.55 -11.85 5.29
C CYS A 98 -14.06 -12.62 6.52
N ARG A 99 -12.74 -12.75 6.64
CA ARG A 99 -12.05 -13.34 7.80
C ARG A 99 -11.09 -12.28 8.36
N PRO A 100 -11.58 -11.36 9.22
CA PRO A 100 -10.78 -10.24 9.71
C PRO A 100 -9.58 -10.73 10.52
N ASP A 101 -8.43 -10.08 10.30
CA ASP A 101 -7.26 -10.16 11.16
C ASP A 101 -7.30 -9.07 12.24
N GLU A 102 -6.25 -9.00 13.06
CA GLU A 102 -6.14 -8.02 14.14
C GLU A 102 -6.18 -6.57 13.63
N ALA A 103 -5.59 -6.32 12.47
CA ALA A 103 -5.54 -4.98 11.88
C ALA A 103 -6.88 -4.51 11.28
N CYS A 104 -7.74 -5.45 10.86
CA CYS A 104 -9.02 -5.10 10.22
C CYS A 104 -9.92 -4.20 11.06
N GLY A 105 -9.84 -4.30 12.40
CA GLY A 105 -10.62 -3.48 13.33
C GLY A 105 -10.28 -1.99 13.31
N GLU A 106 -9.12 -1.63 12.80
CA GLU A 106 -8.64 -0.24 12.74
C GLU A 106 -9.11 0.52 11.51
N PHE A 107 -9.72 -0.16 10.52
CA PHE A 107 -10.05 0.41 9.22
C PHE A 107 -11.52 0.30 8.87
N GLU A 108 -12.04 1.31 8.20
CA GLU A 108 -13.41 1.29 7.70
C GLU A 108 -13.58 0.40 6.46
N GLY A 109 -12.51 0.10 5.73
CA GLY A 109 -12.60 -0.68 4.51
C GLY A 109 -11.29 -1.21 3.94
N PRO A 110 -11.37 -2.09 2.94
CA PRO A 110 -10.22 -2.74 2.32
C PRO A 110 -9.21 -1.76 1.73
N VAL A 111 -9.67 -0.65 1.19
CA VAL A 111 -8.81 0.38 0.57
C VAL A 111 -7.96 1.08 1.61
N GLU A 112 -8.56 1.47 2.74
CA GLU A 112 -7.83 2.12 3.83
C GLU A 112 -6.79 1.18 4.43
N TYR A 113 -7.17 -0.08 4.67
CA TYR A 113 -6.26 -1.14 5.12
C TYR A 113 -5.02 -1.21 4.20
N ALA A 114 -5.22 -1.43 2.90
CA ALA A 114 -4.13 -1.57 1.95
C ALA A 114 -3.26 -0.30 1.82
N CYS A 115 -3.87 0.87 1.88
CA CYS A 115 -3.15 2.14 1.79
C CYS A 115 -2.30 2.40 3.03
N LYS A 116 -2.79 2.06 4.24
CA LYS A 116 -2.04 2.23 5.48
C LYS A 116 -0.90 1.21 5.57
N ILE A 117 -1.16 -0.07 5.35
CA ILE A 117 -0.11 -1.10 5.35
C ILE A 117 0.98 -0.76 4.33
N ARG A 118 0.60 -0.33 3.12
CA ARG A 118 1.54 0.12 2.10
C ARG A 118 2.34 1.35 2.53
N SER A 119 1.69 2.31 3.19
CA SER A 119 2.38 3.48 3.73
C SER A 119 3.34 3.09 4.87
N GLU A 120 3.00 2.14 5.71
CA GLU A 120 3.89 1.64 6.77
C GLU A 120 5.06 0.81 6.22
N GLU A 121 4.87 0.04 5.15
CA GLU A 121 5.96 -0.63 4.45
C GLU A 121 6.83 0.37 3.66
N ASP A 122 6.23 1.36 3.02
CA ASP A 122 6.95 2.47 2.42
C ASP A 122 7.71 3.29 3.47
N LEU A 123 7.16 3.44 4.68
CA LEU A 123 7.80 4.09 5.83
C LEU A 123 9.09 3.39 6.31
N LYS A 124 9.28 2.10 5.99
CA LYS A 124 10.49 1.34 6.33
C LYS A 124 11.57 1.36 5.23
N ARG A 125 11.37 2.07 4.13
CA ARG A 125 12.12 1.87 2.87
C ARG A 125 13.48 2.53 2.76
N GLY A 126 13.84 3.47 3.59
CA GLY A 126 15.14 4.07 3.39
C GLY A 126 15.63 4.97 4.50
N THR A 127 16.95 5.15 4.54
CA THR A 127 17.64 6.13 5.37
C THR A 127 18.20 7.23 4.48
N LEU A 128 18.06 8.49 4.87
CA LEU A 128 18.73 9.59 4.18
C LEU A 128 20.23 9.44 4.36
N LEU A 129 21.00 9.45 3.26
CA LEU A 129 22.45 9.45 3.28
C LEU A 129 23.00 10.90 3.24
N HIS A 130 22.60 11.67 2.22
CA HIS A 130 23.00 13.08 2.11
C HIS A 130 22.09 13.86 1.14
N ILE A 131 22.17 15.19 1.23
CA ILE A 131 21.53 16.11 0.30
C ILE A 131 22.58 16.54 -0.72
N LYS A 132 22.40 16.19 -1.99
CA LYS A 132 23.35 16.52 -3.08
C LYS A 132 23.21 17.98 -3.53
N THR A 133 21.98 18.42 -3.71
CA THR A 133 21.63 19.77 -4.17
C THR A 133 20.37 20.26 -3.48
N GLN A 134 19.96 21.50 -3.78
CA GLN A 134 18.73 22.07 -3.23
C GLN A 134 17.47 21.24 -3.52
N HIS A 135 17.48 20.41 -4.57
CA HIS A 135 16.31 19.63 -5.01
C HIS A 135 16.59 18.14 -5.12
N LEU A 136 17.76 17.66 -4.71
CA LEU A 136 18.16 16.27 -4.85
C LEU A 136 18.76 15.71 -3.57
N ALA A 137 18.15 14.62 -3.08
CA ALA A 137 18.66 13.87 -1.94
C ALA A 137 19.02 12.43 -2.34
N THR A 138 20.05 11.86 -1.72
CA THR A 138 20.37 10.43 -1.84
C THR A 138 19.89 9.70 -0.60
N VAL A 139 19.19 8.61 -0.81
CA VAL A 139 18.70 7.71 0.24
C VAL A 139 19.19 6.31 0.01
N PHE A 140 19.41 5.55 1.08
CA PHE A 140 19.60 4.12 1.00
C PHE A 140 18.23 3.44 1.09
N ASP A 141 17.79 2.82 0.00
CA ASP A 141 16.52 2.09 -0.05
C ASP A 141 16.72 0.70 0.58
N TRP A 142 16.05 0.45 1.69
CA TRP A 142 16.14 -0.80 2.43
C TRP A 142 15.55 -2.01 1.70
N THR A 143 14.65 -1.78 0.74
CA THR A 143 14.01 -2.85 -0.03
C THR A 143 14.93 -3.39 -1.12
N SER A 144 15.57 -2.48 -1.85
CA SER A 144 16.50 -2.83 -2.94
C SER A 144 17.94 -3.03 -2.47
N GLY A 145 18.28 -2.59 -1.25
CA GLY A 145 19.67 -2.57 -0.77
C GLY A 145 20.60 -1.65 -1.57
N ARG A 146 20.06 -0.60 -2.22
CA ARG A 146 20.81 0.28 -3.11
C ARG A 146 20.54 1.74 -2.79
N GLU A 147 21.47 2.58 -3.19
CA GLU A 147 21.27 4.02 -3.18
C GLU A 147 20.29 4.44 -4.28
N ALA A 148 19.44 5.41 -3.96
CA ALA A 148 18.49 6.01 -4.89
C ALA A 148 18.50 7.52 -4.75
N GLU A 149 18.35 8.24 -5.87
CA GLU A 149 18.18 9.67 -5.88
C GLU A 149 16.71 10.04 -5.85
N ILE A 150 16.38 11.08 -5.09
CA ILE A 150 15.02 11.57 -4.89
C ILE A 150 14.98 13.06 -5.13
N GLU A 151 14.10 13.48 -6.04
CA GLU A 151 13.78 14.89 -6.23
C GLU A 151 12.91 15.42 -5.10
N LEU A 152 13.27 16.60 -4.58
CA LEU A 152 12.59 17.31 -3.52
C LEU A 152 11.92 18.57 -4.06
N SER A 153 10.69 18.81 -3.67
CA SER A 153 10.06 20.13 -3.78
C SER A 153 10.59 21.05 -2.66
N GLU A 154 10.42 22.37 -2.80
CA GLU A 154 10.83 23.35 -1.75
C GLU A 154 10.25 22.99 -0.39
N ARG A 155 8.97 22.63 -0.31
CA ARG A 155 8.31 22.24 0.94
C ARG A 155 8.90 20.99 1.58
N GLU A 156 9.26 20.00 0.75
CA GLU A 156 9.89 18.75 1.22
C GLU A 156 11.31 19.02 1.72
N LYS A 157 12.03 19.92 1.07
CA LYS A 157 13.33 20.40 1.49
C LYS A 157 13.26 21.13 2.84
N GLU A 158 12.37 22.12 2.99
CA GLU A 158 12.18 22.84 4.26
C GLU A 158 11.87 21.89 5.42
N THR A 159 11.00 20.90 5.16
CA THR A 159 10.68 19.86 6.14
C THR A 159 11.92 19.04 6.50
N LEU A 160 12.72 18.65 5.50
CA LEU A 160 13.94 17.86 5.69
C LEU A 160 15.00 18.63 6.47
N GLU A 161 15.22 19.90 6.16
CA GLU A 161 16.15 20.79 6.86
C GLU A 161 15.76 20.96 8.34
N GLY A 162 14.46 21.12 8.62
CA GLY A 162 13.94 21.16 9.99
C GLY A 162 14.21 19.87 10.76
N LEU A 163 13.99 18.71 10.13
CA LEU A 163 14.27 17.41 10.74
C LEU A 163 15.77 17.16 10.95
N LEU A 164 16.62 17.63 10.06
CA LEU A 164 18.08 17.54 10.21
C LEU A 164 18.59 18.41 11.37
N ALA A 165 18.02 19.61 11.54
CA ALA A 165 18.33 20.47 12.68
C ALA A 165 17.90 19.80 14.01
N GLU A 166 16.74 19.18 14.04
CA GLU A 166 16.26 18.40 15.19
C GLU A 166 17.16 17.18 15.48
N LEU A 167 17.57 16.45 14.43
CA LEU A 167 18.42 15.27 14.56
C LEU A 167 19.80 15.59 15.15
N SER A 168 20.35 16.76 14.85
CA SER A 168 21.68 17.16 15.34
C SER A 168 21.80 17.19 16.87
N GLY A 169 20.66 17.30 17.58
CA GLY A 169 20.59 17.22 19.05
C GLY A 169 20.24 15.84 19.62
N GLN A 170 19.93 14.84 18.78
CA GLN A 170 19.34 13.57 19.23
C GLN A 170 20.12 12.36 18.65
N LYS A 171 20.98 11.75 19.51
CA LYS A 171 21.83 10.61 19.09
C LYS A 171 21.08 9.29 18.86
N ASP A 172 19.88 9.19 19.35
CA ASP A 172 19.07 7.94 19.39
C ASP A 172 18.06 7.89 18.24
N LYS A 173 18.04 8.90 17.37
CA LYS A 173 17.12 8.94 16.23
C LYS A 173 17.83 8.78 14.90
N THR A 174 17.10 8.23 13.96
CA THR A 174 17.52 8.09 12.56
C THR A 174 16.50 8.80 11.67
N LEU A 175 16.97 9.51 10.66
CA LEU A 175 16.11 10.13 9.67
C LEU A 175 15.71 9.09 8.63
N VAL A 176 14.42 8.82 8.58
CA VAL A 176 13.82 7.80 7.71
C VAL A 176 13.11 8.48 6.56
N TYR A 177 13.25 7.90 5.39
CA TYR A 177 12.57 8.24 4.17
C TYR A 177 11.47 7.25 3.86
N SER A 178 10.33 7.74 3.42
CA SER A 178 9.24 6.93 2.86
C SER A 178 8.64 7.59 1.62
N ARG A 179 7.86 6.82 0.87
CA ARG A 179 7.05 7.34 -0.22
C ARG A 179 5.58 7.30 0.16
N VAL A 180 4.92 8.43 0.12
CA VAL A 180 3.47 8.53 0.34
C VAL A 180 2.78 8.98 -0.94
N ARG A 181 1.61 8.43 -1.22
CA ARG A 181 0.81 8.85 -2.37
C ARG A 181 -0.09 10.02 -1.99
N VAL A 182 0.19 11.19 -2.58
CA VAL A 182 -0.61 12.41 -2.41
C VAL A 182 -1.23 12.75 -3.75
N ARG A 183 -2.57 12.79 -3.84
CA ARG A 183 -3.33 13.08 -5.08
C ARG A 183 -2.81 12.28 -6.29
N GLY A 184 -2.60 10.97 -6.13
CA GLY A 184 -2.15 10.08 -7.18
C GLY A 184 -0.65 10.12 -7.53
N ARG A 185 0.13 11.02 -6.93
CA ARG A 185 1.59 11.13 -7.15
C ARG A 185 2.34 10.63 -5.91
N LEU A 186 3.41 9.86 -6.13
CA LEU A 186 4.33 9.48 -5.06
C LEU A 186 5.16 10.69 -4.68
N ARG A 187 5.15 11.01 -3.38
CA ARG A 187 5.92 12.10 -2.78
C ARG A 187 6.81 11.57 -1.68
N PRO A 188 8.04 12.07 -1.55
CA PRO A 188 8.89 11.74 -0.43
C PRO A 188 8.31 12.31 0.87
N ARG A 189 8.43 11.54 1.94
CA ARG A 189 8.14 11.97 3.30
C ARG A 189 9.30 11.58 4.19
N PHE A 190 9.80 12.52 4.96
CA PHE A 190 10.86 12.32 5.92
C PHE A 190 10.32 12.44 7.35
N TYR A 191 10.87 11.66 8.28
CA TYR A 191 10.53 11.72 9.69
C TYR A 191 11.66 11.12 10.53
N LEU A 192 11.70 11.49 11.80
CA LEU A 192 12.64 10.92 12.77
C LEU A 192 12.04 9.67 13.40
N ARG A 193 12.87 8.64 13.58
CA ARG A 193 12.51 7.41 14.24
C ARG A 193 13.55 7.05 15.29
N ASP A 194 13.09 6.52 16.43
CA ASP A 194 13.96 6.00 17.46
C ASP A 194 14.77 4.80 16.95
N GLN A 195 16.04 4.71 17.31
CA GLN A 195 16.92 3.60 16.96
C GLN A 195 16.64 2.40 17.88
N GLU A 196 15.41 1.86 17.86
CA GLU A 196 15.08 0.65 18.58
C GLU A 196 15.23 -0.60 17.72
N GLY A 197 15.94 -1.62 18.29
CA GLY A 197 15.95 -3.00 17.79
C GLY A 197 17.20 -3.42 17.00
N PRO A 198 17.26 -4.64 16.51
CA PRO A 198 18.45 -5.37 16.02
C PRO A 198 19.20 -4.75 14.83
N ARG A 199 18.82 -3.55 14.40
CA ARG A 199 19.48 -2.79 13.31
C ARG A 199 20.78 -2.08 13.69
N ARG A 200 21.16 -2.09 14.97
CA ARG A 200 22.49 -1.63 15.42
C ARG A 200 23.64 -2.47 14.80
N GLN A 201 23.37 -3.73 14.42
CA GLN A 201 24.38 -4.60 13.82
C GLN A 201 24.66 -4.31 12.33
N MET A 202 23.69 -3.79 11.56
CA MET A 202 23.91 -3.54 10.13
C MET A 202 24.78 -2.31 9.79
N LEU A 203 24.94 -1.38 10.73
CA LEU A 203 25.80 -0.18 10.52
C LEU A 203 27.25 -0.39 10.98
N SER A 204 27.51 -1.38 11.85
CA SER A 204 28.87 -1.74 12.29
C SER A 204 29.62 -2.62 11.29
N ASP A 205 28.90 -3.26 10.36
CA ASP A 205 29.50 -4.19 9.37
C ASP A 205 29.83 -3.51 8.03
N ILE A 206 29.65 -2.17 7.95
CA ILE A 206 29.89 -1.36 6.72
C ILE A 206 31.03 -0.32 6.92
N ILE A 207 31.71 -0.32 8.07
CA ILE A 207 32.89 0.52 8.29
C ILE A 207 34.18 -0.32 8.25
#